data_2360d2345364baf562f340fb8f5b7cb0
#
_entry.id   2360d2345364baf562f340fb8f5b7cb0
#
_cell.length_a   1.000
_cell.length_b   1.000
_cell.length_c   1.000
_cell.angle_alpha   90.00
_cell.angle_beta   90.00
_cell.angle_gamma   90.00
#
_symmetry.space_group_name_H-M   'P 1'
#
loop_
_entity.id
_entity.type
_entity.pdbx_description
1 polymer ?
#
loop_
_entity_poly.entity_id
_entity_poly.type
_entity_poly.pdbx_seq_one_letter_code
_entity_poly.pdbx_strand_id
1 'polypeptide(L)'
;NLTGYYLLHKGYFAYNRSYSAGYDWGTVKRLDNCDEGVLSTLYICFKINETIVDSDFLTYYFESTKWHKGLSDIAGEGARNHGLLNVSMTDYFNTKHRFPSMEEQKVIAKMLNAITEREKKAIVLGECYRKQKQFLLCQMFI
;
A
#
# COMPACT_ATOMS: atom_id res chain seq x y z
N ASN A 1 17.74 14.92 16.30
CA ASN A 1 16.94 14.30 17.36
C ASN A 1 15.77 13.59 16.68
N LEU A 2 15.79 12.24 16.65
CA LEU A 2 14.75 11.38 16.03
C LEU A 2 13.73 10.89 17.07
N THR A 3 13.69 11.47 18.25
CA THR A 3 12.66 11.19 19.26
C THR A 3 11.30 11.59 18.71
N GLY A 4 10.39 10.63 18.58
CA GLY A 4 9.05 10.85 17.99
C GLY A 4 8.89 10.33 16.55
N TYR A 5 9.83 9.52 16.07
CA TYR A 5 9.71 8.82 14.79
C TYR A 5 9.83 7.32 14.99
N TYR A 6 9.19 6.56 14.09
CA TYR A 6 9.32 5.10 14.01
C TYR A 6 10.39 4.72 13.00
N LEU A 7 11.29 3.81 13.37
CA LEU A 7 12.15 3.12 12.41
C LEU A 7 11.35 1.95 11.80
N LEU A 8 11.18 1.98 10.49
CA LEU A 8 10.50 0.95 9.73
C LEU A 8 11.55 0.13 8.99
N HIS A 9 11.49 -1.19 9.10
CA HIS A 9 12.35 -2.11 8.36
C HIS A 9 11.64 -2.63 7.11
N LYS A 10 12.41 -3.07 6.14
CA LYS A 10 11.90 -3.71 4.92
C LYS A 10 10.91 -4.84 5.26
N GLY A 11 9.81 -4.91 4.52
CA GLY A 11 8.73 -5.87 4.76
C GLY A 11 7.70 -5.45 5.81
N TYR A 12 7.97 -4.38 6.59
CA TYR A 12 7.00 -3.84 7.53
C TYR A 12 5.98 -2.97 6.81
N PHE A 13 4.81 -2.86 7.39
CA PHE A 13 3.69 -2.07 6.88
C PHE A 13 3.52 -0.78 7.67
N ALA A 14 3.02 0.24 6.97
CA ALA A 14 2.63 1.51 7.57
C ALA A 14 1.26 1.94 7.07
N TYR A 15 0.34 2.21 7.99
CA TYR A 15 -0.95 2.79 7.69
C TYR A 15 -0.89 4.31 7.84
N ASN A 16 -1.14 5.00 6.73
CA ASN A 16 -1.32 6.45 6.71
C ASN A 16 -2.80 6.76 6.94
N ARG A 17 -3.10 7.42 8.05
CA ARG A 17 -4.46 7.83 8.44
C ARG A 17 -4.95 9.10 7.72
N SER A 18 -4.15 9.67 6.83
CA SER A 18 -4.53 10.88 6.11
C SER A 18 -5.62 10.57 5.08
N TYR A 19 -6.70 11.35 5.16
CA TYR A 19 -7.74 11.39 4.15
C TYR A 19 -7.27 12.21 2.95
N SER A 20 -7.47 11.69 1.75
CA SER A 20 -7.24 12.43 0.51
C SER A 20 -8.19 11.95 -0.59
N ALA A 21 -8.33 12.72 -1.66
CA ALA A 21 -9.19 12.35 -2.79
C ALA A 21 -8.79 10.99 -3.36
N GLY A 22 -9.73 10.06 -3.38
CA GLY A 22 -9.50 8.66 -3.80
C GLY A 22 -8.98 7.74 -2.68
N TYR A 23 -8.71 8.26 -1.47
CA TYR A 23 -8.23 7.51 -0.32
C TYR A 23 -9.03 7.86 0.94
N ASP A 24 -10.32 7.59 0.90
CA ASP A 24 -11.27 7.95 1.97
C ASP A 24 -10.94 7.35 3.33
N TRP A 25 -10.25 6.23 3.35
CA TRP A 25 -9.86 5.49 4.55
C TRP A 25 -8.33 5.48 4.76
N GLY A 26 -7.60 6.38 4.09
CA GLY A 26 -6.15 6.39 4.10
C GLY A 26 -5.54 5.26 3.27
N THR A 27 -4.27 4.95 3.49
CA THR A 27 -3.55 3.92 2.73
C THR A 27 -2.66 3.09 3.64
N VAL A 28 -2.53 1.80 3.32
CA VAL A 28 -1.54 0.93 3.93
C VAL A 28 -0.52 0.53 2.86
N LYS A 29 0.75 0.71 3.15
CA LYS A 29 1.84 0.32 2.23
C LYS A 29 2.93 -0.43 2.99
N ARG A 30 3.57 -1.38 2.28
CA ARG A 30 4.75 -2.10 2.76
C ARG A 30 6.03 -1.37 2.31
N LEU A 31 7.05 -1.40 3.13
CA LEU A 31 8.37 -0.89 2.78
C LEU A 31 9.12 -1.95 1.94
N ASP A 32 9.22 -1.73 0.63
CA ASP A 32 9.85 -2.67 -0.31
C ASP A 32 11.16 -2.14 -0.90
N ASN A 33 11.30 -0.81 -1.05
CA ASN A 33 12.34 -0.20 -1.88
C ASN A 33 13.65 0.12 -1.15
N CYS A 34 13.66 0.07 0.18
CA CYS A 34 14.85 0.30 1.00
C CYS A 34 14.82 -0.60 2.23
N ASP A 35 15.99 -0.81 2.84
CA ASP A 35 16.09 -1.71 3.99
C ASP A 35 15.52 -1.10 5.25
N GLU A 36 15.63 0.21 5.40
CA GLU A 36 15.10 0.95 6.54
C GLU A 36 14.52 2.30 6.09
N GLY A 37 13.53 2.78 6.84
CA GLY A 37 12.92 4.09 6.64
C GLY A 37 12.44 4.68 7.97
N VAL A 38 12.31 6.00 8.02
CA VAL A 38 11.84 6.72 9.20
C VAL A 38 10.49 7.35 8.91
N LEU A 39 9.50 7.08 9.76
CA LEU A 39 8.14 7.61 9.64
C LEU A 39 7.71 8.35 10.90
N SER A 40 6.89 9.40 10.70
CA SER A 40 6.25 10.14 11.79
C SER A 40 5.32 9.22 12.60
N THR A 41 5.12 9.55 13.88
CA THR A 41 4.14 8.90 14.77
C THR A 41 2.66 9.06 14.34
N LEU A 42 2.40 9.83 13.30
CA LEU A 42 1.08 9.90 12.66
C LEU A 42 0.71 8.61 11.93
N TYR A 43 1.71 7.79 11.55
CA TYR A 43 1.50 6.49 10.93
C TYR A 43 1.35 5.40 11.98
N ILE A 44 0.56 4.38 11.68
CA ILE A 44 0.55 3.14 12.46
C ILE A 44 1.46 2.16 11.73
N CYS A 45 2.61 1.88 12.33
CA CYS A 45 3.62 0.97 11.77
C CYS A 45 3.49 -0.41 12.42
N PHE A 46 3.56 -1.47 11.61
CA PHE A 46 3.42 -2.84 12.12
C PHE A 46 4.16 -3.88 11.30
N LYS A 47 4.53 -4.95 11.98
CA LYS A 47 5.02 -6.19 11.39
C LYS A 47 3.88 -7.21 11.38
N ILE A 48 3.79 -8.00 10.35
CA ILE A 48 2.78 -9.08 10.25
C ILE A 48 3.29 -10.37 10.87
N ASN A 49 2.36 -11.25 11.21
CA ASN A 49 2.67 -12.63 11.54
C ASN A 49 2.60 -13.48 10.26
N GLU A 50 3.74 -13.78 9.68
CA GLU A 50 3.88 -14.51 8.42
C GLU A 50 3.42 -15.98 8.51
N THR A 51 3.12 -16.49 9.71
CA THR A 51 2.51 -17.82 9.88
C THR A 51 1.00 -17.80 9.61
N ILE A 52 0.39 -16.62 9.63
CA ILE A 52 -1.07 -16.44 9.50
C ILE A 52 -1.41 -15.78 8.16
N VAL A 53 -0.60 -14.82 7.71
CA VAL A 53 -0.86 -14.05 6.51
C VAL A 53 0.40 -13.90 5.65
N ASP A 54 0.23 -14.16 4.35
CA ASP A 54 1.28 -13.94 3.36
C ASP A 54 1.48 -12.43 3.10
N SER A 55 2.73 -11.98 3.08
CA SER A 55 3.07 -10.56 2.98
C SER A 55 2.67 -9.95 1.64
N ASP A 56 2.85 -10.67 0.53
CA ASP A 56 2.47 -10.20 -0.80
C ASP A 56 0.95 -10.16 -0.96
N PHE A 57 0.25 -11.21 -0.47
CA PHE A 57 -1.21 -11.21 -0.42
C PHE A 57 -1.75 -10.01 0.34
N LEU A 58 -1.16 -9.70 1.50
CA LEU A 58 -1.62 -8.58 2.32
C LEU A 58 -1.41 -7.22 1.65
N THR A 59 -0.34 -7.08 0.86
CA THR A 59 -0.12 -5.88 0.05
C THR A 59 -1.29 -5.62 -0.90
N TYR A 60 -1.74 -6.64 -1.64
CA TYR A 60 -2.89 -6.53 -2.54
C TYR A 60 -4.22 -6.40 -1.79
N TYR A 61 -4.35 -7.07 -0.64
CA TYR A 61 -5.54 -6.91 0.19
C TYR A 61 -5.74 -5.44 0.59
N PHE A 62 -4.68 -4.73 0.97
CA PHE A 62 -4.75 -3.32 1.30
C PHE A 62 -4.88 -2.38 0.09
N GLU A 63 -4.62 -2.85 -1.11
CA GLU A 63 -4.97 -2.13 -2.35
C GLU A 63 -6.45 -2.26 -2.72
N SER A 64 -7.14 -3.25 -2.16
CA SER A 64 -8.59 -3.42 -2.31
C SER A 64 -9.36 -2.54 -1.32
N THR A 65 -10.69 -2.49 -1.49
CA THR A 65 -11.60 -1.80 -0.56
C THR A 65 -12.11 -2.69 0.58
N LYS A 66 -11.70 -3.95 0.63
CA LYS A 66 -12.27 -4.96 1.58
C LYS A 66 -12.00 -4.63 3.04
N TRP A 67 -10.87 -4.00 3.34
CA TRP A 67 -10.49 -3.60 4.70
C TRP A 67 -11.17 -2.31 5.17
N HIS A 68 -11.76 -1.52 4.26
CA HIS A 68 -12.40 -0.25 4.58
C HIS A 68 -13.59 -0.43 5.54
N LYS A 69 -14.33 -1.54 5.41
CA LYS A 69 -15.48 -1.81 6.27
C LYS A 69 -15.09 -1.87 7.75
N GLY A 70 -13.98 -2.55 8.07
CA GLY A 70 -13.48 -2.60 9.45
C GLY A 70 -13.13 -1.22 10.01
N LEU A 71 -12.63 -0.30 9.17
CA LEU A 71 -12.35 1.07 9.57
C LEU A 71 -13.61 1.92 9.70
N SER A 72 -14.58 1.76 8.80
CA SER A 72 -15.85 2.50 8.87
C SER A 72 -16.62 2.19 10.16
N ASP A 73 -16.54 0.96 10.63
CA ASP A 73 -17.22 0.52 11.85
C ASP A 73 -16.62 1.16 13.12
N ILE A 74 -15.33 1.51 13.10
CA ILE A 74 -14.60 2.09 14.25
C ILE A 74 -14.40 3.60 14.16
N ALA A 75 -14.35 4.14 12.94
CA ALA A 75 -14.10 5.55 12.69
C ALA A 75 -15.37 6.41 12.80
N GLY A 76 -16.27 6.24 13.68
CA GLY A 76 -17.54 6.93 13.92
C GLY A 76 -17.81 8.22 13.12
N GLU A 77 -19.05 8.62 13.02
CA GLU A 77 -19.47 9.88 12.39
C GLU A 77 -18.82 11.09 13.12
N GLY A 78 -18.02 11.87 12.41
CA GLY A 78 -17.29 13.03 12.96
C GLY A 78 -15.78 12.87 13.09
N ALA A 79 -15.24 11.76 12.65
CA ALA A 79 -13.83 11.36 12.82
C ALA A 79 -12.84 12.08 11.89
N ARG A 80 -13.20 13.18 11.26
CA ARG A 80 -12.32 13.87 10.28
C ARG A 80 -11.90 15.24 10.81
N ASN A 81 -10.99 15.26 11.78
CA ASN A 81 -10.36 16.51 12.18
C ASN A 81 -9.09 16.75 11.34
N HIS A 82 -9.05 17.86 10.63
CA HIS A 82 -7.87 18.31 9.87
C HIS A 82 -7.34 17.32 8.83
N GLY A 83 -8.19 16.52 8.18
CA GLY A 83 -7.77 15.57 7.15
C GLY A 83 -7.16 14.28 7.69
N LEU A 84 -7.21 14.02 9.00
CA LEU A 84 -6.80 12.77 9.63
C LEU A 84 -8.01 11.98 10.12
N LEU A 85 -8.00 10.67 9.88
CA LEU A 85 -8.97 9.75 10.47
C LEU A 85 -8.64 9.56 11.96
N ASN A 86 -9.65 9.72 12.81
CA ASN A 86 -9.52 9.51 14.26
C ASN A 86 -9.60 8.00 14.57
N VAL A 87 -8.59 7.25 14.14
CA VAL A 87 -8.47 5.83 14.40
C VAL A 87 -7.31 5.62 15.36
N SER A 88 -7.59 5.11 16.56
CA SER A 88 -6.54 4.76 17.49
C SER A 88 -5.78 3.50 17.03
N MET A 89 -4.55 3.32 17.50
CA MET A 89 -3.77 2.12 17.21
C MET A 89 -4.50 0.86 17.73
N THR A 90 -5.09 0.93 18.92
CA THR A 90 -5.84 -0.18 19.50
C THR A 90 -7.05 -0.57 18.67
N ASP A 91 -7.83 0.43 18.21
CA ASP A 91 -9.02 0.18 17.38
C ASP A 91 -8.62 -0.39 16.03
N TYR A 92 -7.54 0.13 15.40
CA TYR A 92 -7.02 -0.39 14.14
C TYR A 92 -6.68 -1.88 14.24
N PHE A 93 -5.96 -2.30 15.28
CA PHE A 93 -5.58 -3.70 15.46
C PHE A 93 -6.73 -4.61 15.95
N ASN A 94 -7.83 -4.04 16.44
CA ASN A 94 -9.04 -4.78 16.75
C ASN A 94 -9.96 -5.00 15.54
N THR A 95 -9.67 -4.41 14.39
CA THR A 95 -10.42 -4.68 13.17
C THR A 95 -10.32 -6.15 12.77
N LYS A 96 -11.46 -6.74 12.39
CA LYS A 96 -11.51 -8.16 12.02
C LYS A 96 -11.43 -8.33 10.51
N HIS A 97 -10.45 -9.10 10.07
CA HIS A 97 -10.26 -9.45 8.68
C HIS A 97 -10.45 -10.95 8.47
N ARG A 98 -11.08 -11.33 7.36
CA ARG A 98 -11.20 -12.74 6.97
C ARG A 98 -10.28 -12.98 5.80
N PHE A 99 -9.34 -13.90 5.97
CA PHE A 99 -8.41 -14.32 4.95
C PHE A 99 -8.68 -15.77 4.52
N PRO A 100 -8.41 -16.12 3.26
CA PRO A 100 -8.41 -17.51 2.83
C PRO A 100 -7.24 -18.29 3.47
N SER A 101 -7.14 -19.57 3.18
CA SER A 101 -6.01 -20.39 3.64
C SER A 101 -4.67 -19.84 3.15
N MET A 102 -3.59 -20.15 3.84
CA MET A 102 -2.25 -19.69 3.45
C MET A 102 -1.87 -20.12 2.01
N GLU A 103 -2.30 -21.29 1.59
CA GLU A 103 -2.06 -21.79 0.24
C GLU A 103 -2.79 -20.93 -0.80
N GLU A 104 -4.06 -20.62 -0.56
CA GLU A 104 -4.83 -19.73 -1.44
C GLU A 104 -4.26 -18.31 -1.46
N GLN A 105 -3.81 -17.77 -0.31
CA GLN A 105 -3.15 -16.47 -0.25
C GLN A 105 -1.93 -16.43 -1.17
N LYS A 106 -1.06 -17.43 -1.11
CA LYS A 106 0.14 -17.53 -1.97
C LYS A 106 -0.20 -17.64 -3.45
N VAL A 107 -1.26 -18.38 -3.80
CA VAL A 107 -1.71 -18.49 -5.19
C VAL A 107 -2.22 -17.14 -5.68
N ILE A 108 -3.04 -16.46 -4.90
CA ILE A 108 -3.57 -15.11 -5.24
C ILE A 108 -2.41 -14.13 -5.40
N ALA A 109 -1.50 -14.08 -4.45
CA ALA A 109 -0.33 -13.20 -4.49
C ALA A 109 0.52 -13.44 -5.74
N LYS A 110 0.81 -14.70 -6.06
CA LYS A 110 1.56 -15.07 -7.28
C LYS A 110 0.89 -14.62 -8.56
N MET A 111 -0.43 -14.78 -8.66
CA MET A 111 -1.19 -14.32 -9.84
C MET A 111 -1.14 -12.79 -9.97
N LEU A 112 -1.37 -12.06 -8.88
CA LEU A 112 -1.36 -10.60 -8.89
C LEU A 112 0.05 -10.05 -9.14
N ASN A 113 1.08 -10.64 -8.56
CA ASN A 113 2.48 -10.30 -8.85
C ASN A 113 2.79 -10.47 -10.35
N ALA A 114 2.33 -11.56 -10.98
CA ALA A 114 2.55 -11.79 -12.41
C ALA A 114 1.85 -10.72 -13.29
N ILE A 115 0.66 -10.27 -12.89
CA ILE A 115 -0.07 -9.20 -13.58
C ILE A 115 0.68 -7.87 -13.40
N THR A 116 1.06 -7.52 -12.19
CA THR A 116 1.81 -6.29 -11.86
C THR A 116 3.13 -6.21 -12.62
N GLU A 117 3.86 -7.33 -12.74
CA GLU A 117 5.10 -7.37 -13.53
C GLU A 117 4.87 -7.19 -15.03
N ARG A 118 3.77 -7.71 -15.57
CA ARG A 118 3.38 -7.47 -16.97
C ARG A 118 3.02 -6.00 -17.20
N GLU A 119 2.27 -5.41 -16.27
CA GLU A 119 1.91 -3.99 -16.32
C GLU A 119 3.15 -3.10 -16.31
N LYS A 120 4.10 -3.33 -15.40
CA LYS A 120 5.38 -2.60 -15.36
C LYS A 120 6.14 -2.71 -16.68
N LYS A 121 6.24 -3.90 -17.25
CA LYS A 121 6.90 -4.12 -18.55
C LYS A 121 6.20 -3.38 -19.69
N ALA A 122 4.86 -3.37 -19.71
CA ALA A 122 4.08 -2.66 -20.72
C ALA A 122 4.28 -1.13 -20.63
N ILE A 123 4.37 -0.59 -19.40
CA ILE A 123 4.66 0.84 -19.19
C ILE A 123 6.05 1.20 -19.73
N VAL A 124 7.08 0.41 -19.38
CA VAL A 124 8.46 0.63 -19.86
C VAL A 124 8.52 0.55 -21.39
N LEU A 125 7.86 -0.44 -21.99
CA LEU A 125 7.79 -0.58 -23.44
C LEU A 125 7.10 0.62 -24.10
N GLY A 126 6.01 1.10 -23.52
CA GLY A 126 5.30 2.30 -24.00
C GLY A 126 6.18 3.55 -23.94
N GLU A 127 7.01 3.69 -22.91
CA GLU A 127 8.00 4.79 -22.84
C GLU A 127 9.08 4.68 -23.91
N CYS A 128 9.59 3.46 -24.16
CA CYS A 128 10.54 3.22 -25.24
C CYS A 128 9.96 3.62 -26.60
N TYR A 129 8.73 3.24 -26.90
CA TYR A 129 8.08 3.63 -28.15
C TYR A 129 7.84 5.15 -28.26
N ARG A 130 7.50 5.82 -27.17
CA ARG A 130 7.39 7.29 -27.17
C ARG A 130 8.73 7.96 -27.50
N LYS A 131 9.83 7.50 -26.90
CA LYS A 131 11.18 8.01 -27.18
C LYS A 131 11.58 7.75 -28.62
N GLN A 132 11.33 6.55 -29.15
CA GLN A 132 11.62 6.19 -30.54
C GLN A 132 10.82 7.09 -31.51
N LYS A 133 9.52 7.26 -31.26
CA LYS A 133 8.68 8.16 -32.06
C LYS A 133 9.24 9.58 -32.07
N GLN A 134 9.61 10.13 -30.93
CA GLN A 134 10.15 11.47 -30.83
C GLN A 134 11.47 11.60 -31.57
N PHE A 135 12.37 10.64 -31.49
CA PHE A 135 13.62 10.61 -32.24
C PHE A 135 13.35 10.63 -33.73
N LEU A 136 12.47 9.77 -34.24
CA LEU A 136 12.15 9.74 -35.67
C LEU A 136 11.53 11.06 -36.16
N LEU A 137 10.63 11.66 -35.37
CA LEU A 137 10.05 12.97 -35.72
C LEU A 137 11.12 14.04 -35.82
N CYS A 138 12.11 14.05 -34.94
CA CYS A 138 13.23 15.00 -35.01
C CYS A 138 14.16 14.75 -36.21
N GLN A 139 14.22 13.51 -36.73
CA GLN A 139 15.09 13.20 -37.89
C GLN A 139 14.39 13.35 -39.25
N MET A 140 13.06 13.18 -39.27
CA MET A 140 12.31 13.18 -40.53
C MET A 140 11.76 14.55 -40.94
N PHE A 141 11.67 15.49 -40.02
CA PHE A 141 11.21 16.85 -40.25
C PHE A 141 12.33 17.84 -39.94
N ILE A 142 13.14 18.13 -40.93
CA ILE A 142 14.20 19.13 -40.89
C ILE A 142 13.62 20.48 -41.38
#